data_3a0b19a6e74daba0e54501c688764271
#
_entry.id   3a0b19a6e74daba0e54501c688764271
#
_cell.length_a   1.000
_cell.length_b   1.000
_cell.length_c   1.000
_cell.angle_alpha   90.00
_cell.angle_beta   90.00
_cell.angle_gamma   90.00
#
_symmetry.space_group_name_H-M   'P 1'
#
loop_
_entity.id
_entity.type
_entity.pdbx_description
1 polymer ?
#
loop_
_entity_poly.entity_id
_entity_poly.type
_entity_poly.pdbx_seq_one_letter_code
_entity_poly.pdbx_strand_id
1 'polypeptide(L)'
;VTAAERGMPIANSLRFVAFGGGRVSAQLLERADALGLPIYEGYGLSECASVVCLNTPQQRKVGTVGTPLPHVEVRLAADGEVLVKGARMRGYLGEPALTDEWLATGDLGHFDGAYLVLHGRKKHQFITAFGRNVNPEWVESELVQQLPIAQAWLYGEALPANVAVLVPRFSSVNDAELAAAVEQVNQTLPDYARVHHWLRGEQAFTDDNGLATSNGRLRRVALLEHYQSAITQVMAGETVY
;
A
#
# COMPACT_ATOMS: atom_id res chain seq x y z
N VAL A 1 -5.97 -9.82 14.98
CA VAL A 1 -4.67 -9.79 15.68
C VAL A 1 -4.81 -9.05 16.99
N THR A 2 -5.09 -7.74 17.00
CA THR A 2 -5.18 -6.92 18.23
C THR A 2 -6.16 -7.47 19.29
N ALA A 3 -7.31 -8.04 18.88
CA ALA A 3 -8.25 -8.66 19.79
C ALA A 3 -7.66 -9.90 20.48
N ALA A 4 -6.97 -10.75 19.71
CA ALA A 4 -6.31 -11.93 20.23
C ALA A 4 -5.14 -11.60 21.17
N GLU A 5 -4.35 -10.56 20.87
CA GLU A 5 -3.30 -10.05 21.77
C GLU A 5 -3.85 -9.57 23.11
N ARG A 6 -5.11 -9.13 23.15
CA ARG A 6 -5.82 -8.75 24.38
C ARG A 6 -6.50 -9.94 25.08
N GLY A 7 -6.19 -11.18 24.67
CA GLY A 7 -6.74 -12.40 25.28
C GLY A 7 -8.17 -12.73 24.86
N MET A 8 -8.70 -12.09 23.83
CA MET A 8 -10.01 -12.48 23.29
C MET A 8 -9.87 -13.78 22.50
N PRO A 9 -10.80 -14.74 22.65
CA PRO A 9 -10.70 -16.03 21.98
C PRO A 9 -10.78 -15.86 20.47
N ILE A 10 -9.85 -16.49 19.75
CA ILE A 10 -9.91 -16.65 18.31
C ILE A 10 -10.97 -17.72 18.00
N ALA A 11 -11.78 -17.51 16.95
CA ALA A 11 -12.76 -18.50 16.54
C ALA A 11 -12.05 -19.82 16.19
N ASN A 12 -12.33 -20.90 16.94
CA ASN A 12 -11.70 -22.21 16.77
C ASN A 12 -11.95 -22.86 15.40
N SER A 13 -12.93 -22.36 14.63
CA SER A 13 -13.25 -22.81 13.27
C SER A 13 -12.44 -22.11 12.18
N LEU A 14 -11.68 -21.07 12.51
CA LEU A 14 -10.87 -20.33 11.54
C LEU A 14 -9.67 -21.17 11.09
N ARG A 15 -9.66 -21.60 9.85
CA ARG A 15 -8.57 -22.40 9.27
C ARG A 15 -7.44 -21.55 8.73
N PHE A 16 -7.76 -20.41 8.12
CA PHE A 16 -6.82 -19.42 7.58
C PHE A 16 -7.55 -18.11 7.26
N VAL A 17 -6.78 -17.07 7.04
CA VAL A 17 -7.23 -15.80 6.48
C VAL A 17 -6.56 -15.61 5.13
N ALA A 18 -7.33 -15.45 4.06
CA ALA A 18 -6.81 -15.01 2.77
C ALA A 18 -6.91 -13.48 2.71
N PHE A 19 -5.83 -12.83 2.32
CA PHE A 19 -5.77 -11.39 2.17
C PHE A 19 -5.29 -11.01 0.78
N GLY A 20 -5.98 -10.05 0.14
CA GLY A 20 -5.63 -9.54 -1.18
C GLY A 20 -6.20 -8.14 -1.43
N GLY A 21 -5.77 -7.51 -2.52
CA GLY A 21 -6.25 -6.18 -2.91
C GLY A 21 -5.55 -5.00 -2.24
N GLY A 22 -4.63 -5.25 -1.31
CA GLY A 22 -3.80 -4.25 -0.64
C GLY A 22 -2.54 -4.88 -0.08
N ARG A 23 -1.64 -4.06 0.47
CA ARG A 23 -0.43 -4.54 1.15
C ARG A 23 -0.71 -4.76 2.63
N VAL A 24 -0.24 -5.88 3.17
CA VAL A 24 -0.17 -6.13 4.62
C VAL A 24 1.28 -5.99 5.06
N SER A 25 1.50 -5.46 6.25
CA SER A 25 2.85 -5.34 6.75
C SER A 25 3.41 -6.69 7.20
N ALA A 26 4.71 -6.85 7.01
CA ALA A 26 5.43 -7.99 7.54
C ALA A 26 5.23 -8.12 9.06
N GLN A 27 5.31 -7.01 9.79
CA GLN A 27 5.11 -6.99 11.25
C GLN A 27 3.71 -7.48 11.66
N LEU A 28 2.64 -7.10 10.94
CA LEU A 28 1.30 -7.60 11.24
C LEU A 28 1.17 -9.10 10.98
N LEU A 29 1.81 -9.59 9.92
CA LEU A 29 1.83 -11.02 9.59
C LEU A 29 2.60 -11.83 10.63
N GLU A 30 3.76 -11.35 11.09
CA GLU A 30 4.55 -11.96 12.17
C GLU A 30 3.77 -12.01 13.49
N ARG A 31 3.09 -10.92 13.85
CA ARG A 31 2.21 -10.89 15.02
C ARG A 31 1.04 -11.85 14.92
N ALA A 32 0.46 -12.00 13.72
CA ALA A 32 -0.60 -12.97 13.48
C ALA A 32 -0.08 -14.41 13.61
N ASP A 33 1.11 -14.68 13.06
CA ASP A 33 1.76 -16.00 13.18
C ASP A 33 2.06 -16.38 14.63
N ALA A 34 2.56 -15.43 15.43
CA ALA A 34 2.81 -15.63 16.85
C ALA A 34 1.53 -16.00 17.64
N LEU A 35 0.35 -15.63 17.13
CA LEU A 35 -0.96 -15.96 17.68
C LEU A 35 -1.61 -17.20 17.05
N GLY A 36 -0.91 -17.90 16.17
CA GLY A 36 -1.45 -19.05 15.45
C GLY A 36 -2.54 -18.70 14.42
N LEU A 37 -2.55 -17.46 13.92
CA LEU A 37 -3.47 -16.98 12.88
C LEU A 37 -2.79 -17.02 11.51
N PRO A 38 -2.94 -18.08 10.71
CA PRO A 38 -2.30 -18.15 9.40
C PRO A 38 -2.97 -17.20 8.41
N ILE A 39 -2.24 -16.15 8.01
CA ILE A 39 -2.66 -15.18 7.00
C ILE A 39 -1.83 -15.41 5.74
N TYR A 40 -2.50 -15.60 4.61
CA TYR A 40 -1.88 -15.79 3.30
C TYR A 40 -2.21 -14.62 2.40
N GLU A 41 -1.17 -13.90 2.00
CA GLU A 41 -1.29 -12.81 1.04
C GLU A 41 -1.34 -13.36 -0.38
N GLY A 42 -2.18 -12.74 -1.21
CA GLY A 42 -2.25 -13.00 -2.63
C GLY A 42 -2.29 -11.70 -3.44
N TYR A 43 -1.93 -11.82 -4.69
CA TYR A 43 -1.96 -10.75 -5.67
C TYR A 43 -2.85 -11.14 -6.84
N GLY A 44 -3.60 -10.19 -7.30
CA GLY A 44 -4.41 -10.35 -8.49
C GLY A 44 -5.15 -9.08 -8.86
N LEU A 45 -5.74 -9.12 -10.03
CA LEU A 45 -6.48 -8.02 -10.63
C LEU A 45 -7.63 -8.59 -11.45
N SER A 46 -8.71 -7.81 -11.60
CA SER A 46 -9.90 -8.22 -12.36
C SER A 46 -9.56 -8.59 -13.80
N GLU A 47 -8.57 -7.90 -14.36
CA GLU A 47 -8.03 -8.10 -15.69
C GLU A 47 -7.39 -9.49 -15.92
N CYS A 48 -7.03 -10.19 -14.82
CA CYS A 48 -6.38 -11.50 -14.86
C CYS A 48 -7.22 -12.59 -14.14
N ALA A 49 -8.54 -12.53 -14.21
CA ALA A 49 -9.44 -13.49 -13.57
C ALA A 49 -9.19 -13.65 -12.06
N SER A 50 -8.91 -12.56 -11.42
CA SER A 50 -8.77 -12.32 -9.98
C SER A 50 -7.39 -12.67 -9.38
N VAL A 51 -6.92 -13.91 -9.38
CA VAL A 51 -5.72 -14.30 -8.61
C VAL A 51 -4.57 -14.69 -9.55
N VAL A 52 -3.43 -14.05 -9.38
CA VAL A 52 -2.19 -14.26 -10.15
C VAL A 52 -1.14 -14.98 -9.30
N CYS A 53 -0.87 -14.49 -8.09
CA CYS A 53 0.07 -15.09 -7.15
C CYS A 53 -0.61 -15.32 -5.80
N LEU A 54 -0.15 -16.34 -5.08
CA LEU A 54 -0.71 -16.67 -3.77
C LEU A 54 0.35 -17.32 -2.86
N ASN A 55 0.39 -16.89 -1.60
CA ASN A 55 1.01 -17.64 -0.53
C ASN A 55 0.09 -18.80 -0.11
N THR A 56 0.65 -19.95 0.12
CA THR A 56 -0.09 -21.17 0.55
C THR A 56 0.55 -21.75 1.80
N PRO A 57 -0.12 -22.67 2.52
CA PRO A 57 0.49 -23.34 3.67
C PRO A 57 1.83 -24.02 3.37
N GLN A 58 2.02 -24.51 2.15
CA GLN A 58 3.23 -25.22 1.72
C GLN A 58 4.32 -24.28 1.15
N GLN A 59 3.92 -23.12 0.64
CA GLN A 59 4.79 -22.17 -0.01
C GLN A 59 4.42 -20.76 0.43
N ARG A 60 5.04 -20.29 1.53
CA ARG A 60 4.77 -18.98 2.10
C ARG A 60 6.07 -18.25 2.43
N LYS A 61 6.10 -16.98 2.05
CA LYS A 61 7.16 -16.05 2.44
C LYS A 61 6.54 -14.71 2.82
N VAL A 62 6.72 -14.32 4.09
CA VAL A 62 6.22 -13.03 4.61
C VAL A 62 6.85 -11.87 3.82
N GLY A 63 6.06 -10.83 3.54
CA GLY A 63 6.48 -9.68 2.74
C GLY A 63 6.40 -9.90 1.22
N THR A 64 5.87 -11.06 0.79
CA THR A 64 5.63 -11.38 -0.62
C THR A 64 4.15 -11.68 -0.88
N VAL A 65 3.73 -11.58 -2.12
CA VAL A 65 2.38 -12.00 -2.53
C VAL A 65 2.31 -13.46 -2.99
N GLY A 66 3.34 -14.24 -2.65
CA GLY A 66 3.44 -15.66 -2.99
C GLY A 66 4.04 -15.93 -4.37
N THR A 67 3.80 -17.14 -4.85
CA THR A 67 4.27 -17.64 -6.15
C THR A 67 3.17 -17.58 -7.20
N PRO A 68 3.51 -17.45 -8.50
CA PRO A 68 2.52 -17.53 -9.59
C PRO A 68 1.72 -18.83 -9.54
N LEU A 69 0.43 -18.72 -9.78
CA LEU A 69 -0.45 -19.88 -9.88
C LEU A 69 -0.23 -20.65 -11.20
N PRO A 70 -0.54 -21.98 -11.27
CA PRO A 70 -0.23 -22.80 -12.43
C PRO A 70 -0.88 -22.39 -13.76
N HIS A 71 -1.93 -21.56 -13.71
CA HIS A 71 -2.66 -21.10 -14.90
C HIS A 71 -2.17 -19.77 -15.46
N VAL A 72 -1.14 -19.17 -14.86
CA VAL A 72 -0.54 -17.91 -15.28
C VAL A 72 0.98 -17.98 -15.34
N GLU A 73 1.56 -17.20 -16.23
CA GLU A 73 2.99 -16.88 -16.25
C GLU A 73 3.18 -15.43 -15.82
N VAL A 74 4.20 -15.18 -14.99
CA VAL A 74 4.55 -13.85 -14.52
C VAL A 74 6.00 -13.54 -14.88
N ARG A 75 6.25 -12.37 -15.41
CA ARG A 75 7.61 -11.84 -15.63
C ARG A 75 7.66 -10.35 -15.33
N LEU A 76 8.85 -9.81 -15.27
CA LEU A 76 9.08 -8.37 -15.10
C LEU A 76 9.54 -7.75 -16.43
N ALA A 77 9.05 -6.56 -16.72
CA ALA A 77 9.60 -5.68 -17.73
C ALA A 77 10.94 -5.07 -17.25
N ALA A 78 11.66 -4.40 -18.15
CA ALA A 78 12.94 -3.79 -17.84
C ALA A 78 12.89 -2.71 -16.72
N ASP A 79 11.73 -2.08 -16.56
CA ASP A 79 11.46 -1.07 -15.54
C ASP A 79 10.86 -1.64 -14.24
N GLY A 80 10.77 -2.98 -14.14
CA GLY A 80 10.22 -3.68 -12.98
C GLY A 80 8.70 -3.82 -13.00
N GLU A 81 8.01 -3.45 -14.10
CA GLU A 81 6.57 -3.66 -14.21
C GLU A 81 6.23 -5.15 -14.30
N VAL A 82 5.25 -5.57 -13.52
CA VAL A 82 4.74 -6.95 -13.52
C VAL A 82 3.91 -7.19 -14.77
N LEU A 83 4.32 -8.18 -15.56
CA LEU A 83 3.62 -8.63 -16.75
C LEU A 83 3.01 -10.01 -16.49
N VAL A 84 1.75 -10.20 -16.89
CA VAL A 84 1.01 -11.46 -16.70
C VAL A 84 0.56 -12.01 -18.05
N LYS A 85 0.76 -13.32 -18.23
CA LYS A 85 0.25 -14.09 -19.38
C LYS A 85 -0.59 -15.27 -18.86
N GLY A 86 -1.64 -15.62 -19.58
CA GLY A 86 -2.57 -16.69 -19.22
C GLY A 86 -4.00 -16.20 -19.14
N ALA A 87 -4.71 -16.48 -18.05
CA ALA A 87 -6.06 -15.99 -17.83
C ALA A 87 -6.08 -14.45 -17.74
N ARG A 88 -6.62 -13.79 -18.79
CA ARG A 88 -6.69 -12.34 -18.89
C ARG A 88 -7.91 -11.86 -19.64
N MET A 89 -8.31 -10.62 -19.40
CA MET A 89 -9.37 -9.96 -20.15
C MET A 89 -9.03 -9.84 -21.63
N ARG A 90 -10.03 -9.66 -22.47
CA ARG A 90 -9.87 -9.34 -23.90
C ARG A 90 -9.60 -7.87 -24.19
N GLY A 91 -9.93 -6.98 -23.26
CA GLY A 91 -9.83 -5.52 -23.37
C GLY A 91 -10.88 -4.85 -22.51
N TYR A 92 -10.83 -3.52 -22.41
CA TYR A 92 -11.84 -2.73 -21.75
C TYR A 92 -13.04 -2.47 -22.66
N LEU A 93 -14.21 -2.27 -22.06
CA LEU A 93 -15.42 -1.99 -22.82
C LEU A 93 -15.26 -0.66 -23.59
N GLY A 94 -15.47 -0.70 -24.91
CA GLY A 94 -15.32 0.46 -25.78
C GLY A 94 -13.90 0.72 -26.28
N GLU A 95 -12.91 -0.11 -25.88
CA GLU A 95 -11.54 -0.04 -26.35
C GLU A 95 -11.19 -1.21 -27.30
N PRO A 96 -10.15 -1.08 -28.13
CA PRO A 96 -9.66 -2.19 -28.95
C PRO A 96 -9.25 -3.39 -28.09
N ALA A 97 -9.45 -4.58 -28.63
CA ALA A 97 -9.00 -5.80 -27.96
C ALA A 97 -7.48 -5.82 -27.77
N LEU A 98 -7.04 -6.36 -26.64
CA LEU A 98 -5.63 -6.56 -26.36
C LEU A 98 -5.04 -7.62 -27.30
N THR A 99 -4.02 -7.27 -28.05
CA THR A 99 -3.34 -8.15 -29.00
C THR A 99 -2.12 -8.84 -28.39
N ASP A 100 -1.46 -8.21 -27.42
CA ASP A 100 -0.27 -8.76 -26.76
C ASP A 100 -0.62 -9.98 -25.90
N GLU A 101 0.24 -10.97 -25.89
CA GLU A 101 0.11 -12.13 -24.99
C GLU A 101 0.29 -11.73 -23.51
N TRP A 102 1.08 -10.71 -23.25
CA TRP A 102 1.41 -10.22 -21.93
C TRP A 102 0.59 -8.99 -21.60
N LEU A 103 -0.10 -9.05 -20.45
CA LEU A 103 -0.79 -7.90 -19.89
C LEU A 103 0.18 -7.12 -19.00
N ALA A 104 0.38 -5.84 -19.31
CA ALA A 104 1.05 -4.89 -18.45
C ALA A 104 0.09 -4.50 -17.31
N THR A 105 0.44 -4.84 -16.07
CA THR A 105 -0.49 -4.69 -14.94
C THR A 105 -0.49 -3.27 -14.34
N GLY A 106 0.53 -2.49 -14.62
CA GLY A 106 0.79 -1.21 -13.97
C GLY A 106 1.31 -1.34 -12.53
N ASP A 107 1.58 -2.57 -12.06
CA ASP A 107 2.19 -2.82 -10.75
C ASP A 107 3.69 -3.03 -10.91
N LEU A 108 4.47 -2.50 -9.97
CA LEU A 108 5.93 -2.67 -9.92
C LEU A 108 6.30 -3.72 -8.88
N GLY A 109 7.33 -4.52 -9.18
CA GLY A 109 7.80 -5.55 -8.27
C GLY A 109 9.17 -6.11 -8.63
N HIS A 110 9.59 -7.11 -7.84
CA HIS A 110 10.75 -7.95 -8.14
C HIS A 110 10.49 -9.38 -7.65
N PHE A 111 11.28 -10.33 -8.13
CA PHE A 111 11.26 -11.68 -7.61
C PHE A 111 12.33 -11.87 -6.52
N ASP A 112 11.93 -12.43 -5.39
CA ASP A 112 12.80 -12.94 -4.36
C ASP A 112 12.75 -14.49 -4.39
N GLY A 113 13.65 -15.08 -5.15
CA GLY A 113 13.53 -16.47 -5.56
C GLY A 113 12.33 -16.69 -6.46
N ALA A 114 11.41 -17.57 -6.07
CA ALA A 114 10.15 -17.83 -6.78
C ALA A 114 8.99 -16.91 -6.35
N TYR A 115 9.19 -16.09 -5.33
CA TYR A 115 8.16 -15.28 -4.72
C TYR A 115 8.14 -13.87 -5.30
N LEU A 116 6.94 -13.37 -5.65
CA LEU A 116 6.77 -12.00 -6.13
C LEU A 116 6.64 -11.03 -4.94
N VAL A 117 7.44 -9.98 -4.96
CA VAL A 117 7.34 -8.82 -4.07
C VAL A 117 6.81 -7.64 -4.86
N LEU A 118 5.72 -7.02 -4.38
CA LEU A 118 5.16 -5.82 -5.01
C LEU A 118 5.70 -4.57 -4.32
N HIS A 119 5.95 -3.53 -5.11
CA HIS A 119 6.39 -2.23 -4.62
C HIS A 119 5.26 -1.20 -4.64
N GLY A 120 4.24 -1.36 -5.50
CA GLY A 120 3.07 -0.50 -5.67
C GLY A 120 2.76 -0.21 -7.13
N ARG A 121 1.98 0.82 -7.39
CA ARG A 121 1.53 1.19 -8.73
C ARG A 121 2.50 2.12 -9.43
N LYS A 122 2.86 1.80 -10.67
CA LYS A 122 3.72 2.63 -11.55
C LYS A 122 3.20 4.07 -11.67
N LYS A 123 1.89 4.22 -11.89
CA LYS A 123 1.23 5.53 -12.03
C LYS A 123 1.14 6.36 -10.74
N HIS A 124 1.38 5.75 -9.58
CA HIS A 124 1.37 6.43 -8.29
C HIS A 124 2.76 6.80 -7.79
N GLN A 125 3.79 6.21 -8.41
CA GLN A 125 5.17 6.57 -8.13
C GLN A 125 5.40 8.03 -8.53
N PHE A 126 6.06 8.79 -7.68
CA PHE A 126 6.45 10.16 -7.97
C PHE A 126 7.96 10.35 -7.89
N ILE A 127 8.44 11.43 -8.52
CA ILE A 127 9.86 11.78 -8.56
C ILE A 127 10.06 13.03 -7.71
N THR A 128 10.91 12.93 -6.68
CA THR A 128 11.28 14.08 -5.83
C THR A 128 12.11 15.09 -6.62
N ALA A 129 12.27 16.32 -6.07
CA ALA A 129 13.14 17.35 -6.66
C ALA A 129 14.60 16.89 -6.85
N PHE A 130 15.02 15.84 -6.13
CA PHE A 130 16.36 15.24 -6.23
C PHE A 130 16.43 14.03 -7.20
N GLY A 131 15.40 13.82 -8.01
CA GLY A 131 15.34 12.72 -9.00
C GLY A 131 15.17 11.33 -8.39
N ARG A 132 14.69 11.22 -7.15
CA ARG A 132 14.43 9.94 -6.50
C ARG A 132 13.01 9.48 -6.72
N ASN A 133 12.86 8.23 -7.17
CA ASN A 133 11.55 7.58 -7.29
C ASN A 133 11.07 7.14 -5.90
N VAL A 134 9.90 7.62 -5.51
CA VAL A 134 9.22 7.22 -4.27
C VAL A 134 7.91 6.54 -4.60
N ASN A 135 7.69 5.37 -4.01
CA ASN A 135 6.39 4.72 -4.05
C ASN A 135 5.61 5.10 -2.79
N PRO A 136 4.58 5.96 -2.91
CA PRO A 136 3.83 6.42 -1.75
C PRO A 136 3.10 5.30 -1.03
N GLU A 137 2.57 4.30 -1.75
CA GLU A 137 1.78 3.20 -1.17
C GLU A 137 2.60 2.37 -0.18
N TRP A 138 3.91 2.23 -0.43
CA TRP A 138 4.81 1.57 0.51
C TRP A 138 4.90 2.36 1.81
N VAL A 139 5.24 3.65 1.76
CA VAL A 139 5.39 4.50 2.96
C VAL A 139 4.06 4.63 3.70
N GLU A 140 2.96 4.83 2.98
CA GLU A 140 1.60 4.88 3.55
C GLU A 140 1.26 3.60 4.30
N SER A 141 1.63 2.42 3.74
CA SER A 141 1.40 1.14 4.39
C SER A 141 2.17 0.99 5.70
N GLU A 142 3.40 1.51 5.78
CA GLU A 142 4.18 1.50 7.03
C GLU A 142 3.59 2.46 8.08
N LEU A 143 3.09 3.63 7.64
CA LEU A 143 2.46 4.61 8.52
C LEU A 143 1.16 4.08 9.15
N VAL A 144 0.27 3.48 8.36
CA VAL A 144 -1.04 2.99 8.88
C VAL A 144 -0.92 1.77 9.79
N GLN A 145 0.24 1.15 9.87
CA GLN A 145 0.53 0.10 10.85
C GLN A 145 0.76 0.66 12.25
N GLN A 146 1.16 1.91 12.34
CA GLN A 146 1.31 2.56 13.62
C GLN A 146 -0.06 2.75 14.26
N LEU A 147 -0.19 2.36 15.53
CA LEU A 147 -1.49 2.35 16.22
C LEU A 147 -2.21 3.70 16.18
N PRO A 148 -1.55 4.87 16.29
CA PRO A 148 -2.22 6.17 16.24
C PRO A 148 -2.83 6.51 14.88
N ILE A 149 -2.37 5.90 13.77
CA ILE A 149 -2.71 6.30 12.40
C ILE A 149 -3.76 5.36 11.81
N ALA A 150 -4.89 5.90 11.36
CA ALA A 150 -5.94 5.16 10.66
C ALA A 150 -5.73 5.15 9.14
N GLN A 151 -5.39 6.32 8.57
CA GLN A 151 -5.13 6.49 7.14
C GLN A 151 -3.94 7.43 6.97
N ALA A 152 -3.20 7.24 5.90
CA ALA A 152 -2.08 8.09 5.53
C ALA A 152 -2.09 8.31 4.01
N TRP A 153 -1.74 9.51 3.59
CA TRP A 153 -1.48 9.85 2.20
C TRP A 153 -0.14 10.58 2.10
N LEU A 154 0.73 10.11 1.21
CA LEU A 154 2.06 10.68 1.00
C LEU A 154 2.12 11.43 -0.33
N TYR A 155 2.72 12.62 -0.31
CA TYR A 155 3.00 13.44 -1.48
C TYR A 155 4.44 13.98 -1.44
N GLY A 156 5.07 14.08 -2.61
CA GLY A 156 6.45 14.56 -2.72
C GLY A 156 6.86 14.83 -4.18
N GLU A 157 5.90 14.85 -5.13
CA GLU A 157 6.18 15.12 -6.54
C GLU A 157 6.86 16.47 -6.72
N ALA A 158 8.08 16.43 -7.29
CA ALA A 158 8.94 17.61 -7.50
C ALA A 158 9.27 18.41 -6.22
N LEU A 159 8.97 17.88 -5.01
CA LEU A 159 9.29 18.53 -3.75
C LEU A 159 10.65 18.08 -3.21
N PRO A 160 11.35 18.96 -2.44
CA PRO A 160 12.62 18.61 -1.78
C PRO A 160 12.41 17.66 -0.58
N ALA A 161 11.18 17.53 -0.10
CA ALA A 161 10.84 16.70 1.05
C ALA A 161 9.45 16.07 0.89
N ASN A 162 9.26 14.85 1.40
CA ASN A 162 7.95 14.20 1.41
C ASN A 162 7.08 14.75 2.54
N VAL A 163 5.81 14.95 2.22
CA VAL A 163 4.76 15.40 3.15
C VAL A 163 3.72 14.30 3.29
N ALA A 164 3.34 13.95 4.51
CA ALA A 164 2.25 13.01 4.76
C ALA A 164 1.02 13.73 5.34
N VAL A 165 -0.18 13.37 4.90
CA VAL A 165 -1.42 13.71 5.60
C VAL A 165 -1.86 12.49 6.40
N LEU A 166 -2.00 12.66 7.72
CA LEU A 166 -2.25 11.58 8.68
C LEU A 166 -3.63 11.73 9.31
N VAL A 167 -4.48 10.75 9.11
CA VAL A 167 -5.77 10.68 9.80
C VAL A 167 -5.60 9.86 11.09
N PRO A 168 -5.86 10.45 12.27
CA PRO A 168 -5.75 9.73 13.53
C PRO A 168 -6.81 8.63 13.64
N ARG A 169 -6.45 7.53 14.30
CA ARG A 169 -7.35 6.37 14.48
C ARG A 169 -8.47 6.64 15.47
N PHE A 170 -8.19 7.48 16.47
CA PHE A 170 -9.14 7.86 17.51
C PHE A 170 -9.06 9.37 17.73
N SER A 171 -10.14 9.99 18.12
CA SER A 171 -10.18 11.43 18.43
C SER A 171 -9.26 11.84 19.59
N SER A 172 -8.91 10.91 20.46
CA SER A 172 -7.99 11.11 21.58
C SER A 172 -6.51 11.13 21.19
N VAL A 173 -6.15 10.71 19.99
CA VAL A 173 -4.75 10.73 19.52
C VAL A 173 -4.29 12.16 19.34
N ASN A 174 -3.21 12.53 20.03
CA ASN A 174 -2.61 13.86 19.94
C ASN A 174 -1.46 13.90 18.92
N ASP A 175 -0.96 15.11 18.64
CA ASP A 175 0.08 15.34 17.63
C ASP A 175 1.44 14.76 18.02
N ALA A 176 1.75 14.67 19.31
CA ALA A 176 2.98 14.04 19.78
C ALA A 176 2.99 12.53 19.49
N GLU A 177 1.84 11.87 19.59
CA GLU A 177 1.69 10.46 19.24
C GLU A 177 1.82 10.22 17.73
N LEU A 178 1.28 11.11 16.91
CA LEU A 178 1.46 11.05 15.44
C LEU A 178 2.91 11.30 15.06
N ALA A 179 3.57 12.30 15.65
CA ALA A 179 4.98 12.60 15.41
C ALA A 179 5.88 11.42 15.80
N ALA A 180 5.64 10.80 16.95
CA ALA A 180 6.39 9.62 17.38
C ALA A 180 6.21 8.42 16.43
N ALA A 181 4.99 8.23 15.90
CA ALA A 181 4.70 7.20 14.92
C ALA A 181 5.43 7.44 13.60
N VAL A 182 5.48 8.68 13.11
CA VAL A 182 6.24 9.05 11.91
C VAL A 182 7.74 8.81 12.11
N GLU A 183 8.28 9.21 13.24
CA GLU A 183 9.70 9.00 13.55
C GLU A 183 10.07 7.51 13.60
N GLN A 184 9.21 6.68 14.20
CA GLN A 184 9.42 5.23 14.22
C GLN A 184 9.44 4.63 12.81
N VAL A 185 8.57 5.07 11.91
CA VAL A 185 8.56 4.63 10.52
C VAL A 185 9.80 5.14 9.78
N ASN A 186 10.19 6.39 9.98
CA ASN A 186 11.35 6.99 9.34
C ASN A 186 12.67 6.25 9.65
N GLN A 187 12.78 5.61 10.82
CA GLN A 187 13.96 4.79 11.17
C GLN A 187 14.13 3.57 10.27
N THR A 188 13.05 3.09 9.66
CA THR A 188 13.07 1.93 8.75
C THR A 188 13.17 2.32 7.27
N LEU A 189 12.92 3.59 6.96
CA LEU A 189 12.90 4.08 5.59
C LEU A 189 14.25 4.63 5.13
N PRO A 190 14.64 4.44 3.85
CA PRO A 190 15.76 5.14 3.27
C PRO A 190 15.49 6.64 3.20
N ASP A 191 16.52 7.45 3.21
CA ASP A 191 16.45 8.91 3.33
C ASP A 191 15.47 9.56 2.35
N TYR A 192 15.47 9.12 1.09
CA TYR A 192 14.60 9.68 0.04
C TYR A 192 13.11 9.38 0.21
N ALA A 193 12.77 8.37 1.02
CA ALA A 193 11.38 7.95 1.27
C ALA A 193 10.85 8.44 2.63
N ARG A 194 11.70 9.04 3.47
CA ARG A 194 11.31 9.54 4.78
C ARG A 194 10.26 10.64 4.68
N VAL A 195 9.39 10.68 5.67
CA VAL A 195 8.39 11.73 5.87
C VAL A 195 9.03 12.85 6.69
N HIS A 196 9.26 14.00 6.06
CA HIS A 196 9.90 15.14 6.70
C HIS A 196 8.89 16.11 7.30
N HIS A 197 7.73 16.22 6.66
CA HIS A 197 6.63 17.04 7.11
C HIS A 197 5.35 16.21 7.15
N TRP A 198 4.46 16.55 8.05
CA TRP A 198 3.15 15.92 8.07
C TRP A 198 2.07 16.93 8.49
N LEU A 199 0.88 16.66 8.03
CA LEU A 199 -0.34 17.38 8.33
C LEU A 199 -1.31 16.46 9.02
N ARG A 200 -2.03 16.96 9.99
CA ARG A 200 -3.17 16.25 10.56
C ARG A 200 -4.33 16.29 9.57
N GLY A 201 -4.85 15.16 9.18
CA GLY A 201 -6.06 15.07 8.36
C GLY A 201 -7.27 15.59 9.13
N GLU A 202 -7.99 16.53 8.56
CA GLU A 202 -9.19 17.15 9.16
C GLU A 202 -10.32 16.12 9.35
N GLN A 203 -10.40 15.15 8.47
CA GLN A 203 -11.42 14.10 8.45
C GLN A 203 -10.88 12.80 7.82
N ALA A 204 -11.61 11.72 8.02
CA ALA A 204 -11.30 10.45 7.34
C ALA A 204 -11.48 10.58 5.82
N PHE A 205 -10.64 9.88 5.05
CA PHE A 205 -10.79 9.79 3.59
C PHE A 205 -11.87 8.75 3.27
N THR A 206 -12.98 9.19 2.71
CA THR A 206 -14.16 8.36 2.43
C THR A 206 -14.67 8.56 1.01
N ASP A 207 -15.60 7.71 0.58
CA ASP A 207 -16.30 7.90 -0.70
C ASP A 207 -17.24 9.10 -0.64
N ASP A 208 -17.87 9.32 0.51
CA ASP A 208 -18.83 10.43 0.70
C ASP A 208 -18.17 11.81 0.51
N ASN A 209 -16.92 11.99 0.96
CA ASN A 209 -16.20 13.25 0.75
C ASN A 209 -15.32 13.25 -0.52
N GLY A 210 -15.38 12.19 -1.32
CA GLY A 210 -14.66 12.08 -2.58
C GLY A 210 -13.15 11.85 -2.46
N LEU A 211 -12.59 11.68 -1.24
CA LEU A 211 -11.15 11.50 -1.02
C LEU A 211 -10.69 10.04 -1.09
N ALA A 212 -11.64 9.09 -1.01
CA ALA A 212 -11.39 7.68 -1.26
C ALA A 212 -12.52 7.08 -2.10
N THR A 213 -12.34 5.84 -2.54
CA THR A 213 -13.39 5.05 -3.18
C THR A 213 -14.15 4.25 -2.13
N SER A 214 -15.30 3.67 -2.48
CA SER A 214 -16.12 2.84 -1.58
C SER A 214 -15.37 1.63 -0.98
N ASN A 215 -14.31 1.16 -1.65
CA ASN A 215 -13.42 0.11 -1.14
C ASN A 215 -12.13 0.65 -0.48
N GLY A 216 -12.10 1.94 -0.13
CA GLY A 216 -11.04 2.58 0.65
C GLY A 216 -9.76 2.94 -0.12
N ARG A 217 -9.76 2.89 -1.46
CA ARG A 217 -8.60 3.33 -2.25
C ARG A 217 -8.56 4.84 -2.31
N LEU A 218 -7.39 5.43 -2.03
CA LEU A 218 -7.18 6.87 -2.05
C LEU A 218 -7.38 7.46 -3.46
N ARG A 219 -8.14 8.53 -3.56
CA ARG A 219 -8.28 9.35 -4.78
C ARG A 219 -7.21 10.44 -4.77
N ARG A 220 -5.99 10.09 -5.20
CA ARG A 220 -4.78 10.91 -5.06
C ARG A 220 -4.90 12.31 -5.67
N VAL A 221 -5.60 12.46 -6.79
CA VAL A 221 -5.86 13.77 -7.43
C VAL A 221 -6.74 14.63 -6.52
N ALA A 222 -7.83 14.10 -6.01
CA ALA A 222 -8.72 14.82 -5.10
C ALA A 222 -8.03 15.21 -3.78
N LEU A 223 -7.19 14.31 -3.25
CA LEU A 223 -6.37 14.60 -2.07
C LEU A 223 -5.38 15.74 -2.33
N LEU A 224 -4.71 15.74 -3.49
CA LEU A 224 -3.81 16.82 -3.85
C LEU A 224 -4.55 18.16 -3.98
N GLU A 225 -5.68 18.18 -4.66
CA GLU A 225 -6.52 19.40 -4.80
C GLU A 225 -6.96 19.91 -3.42
N HIS A 226 -7.34 19.01 -2.51
CA HIS A 226 -7.80 19.37 -1.17
C HIS A 226 -6.67 19.91 -0.27
N TYR A 227 -5.48 19.28 -0.30
CA TYR A 227 -4.38 19.61 0.62
C TYR A 227 -3.28 20.50 0.01
N GLN A 228 -3.36 20.90 -1.26
CA GLN A 228 -2.30 21.61 -1.96
C GLN A 228 -1.87 22.89 -1.24
N SER A 229 -2.82 23.67 -0.72
CA SER A 229 -2.53 24.92 0.01
C SER A 229 -1.76 24.64 1.29
N ALA A 230 -2.20 23.67 2.09
CA ALA A 230 -1.54 23.28 3.35
C ALA A 230 -0.14 22.69 3.10
N ILE A 231 0.04 21.90 2.05
CA ILE A 231 1.36 21.37 1.65
C ILE A 231 2.30 22.54 1.31
N THR A 232 1.82 23.51 0.54
CA THR A 232 2.63 24.69 0.16
C THR A 232 3.07 25.49 1.39
N GLN A 233 2.18 25.71 2.36
CA GLN A 233 2.48 26.41 3.61
C GLN A 233 3.51 25.66 4.46
N VAL A 234 3.31 24.37 4.68
CA VAL A 234 4.25 23.54 5.43
C VAL A 234 5.64 23.51 4.78
N MET A 235 5.69 23.46 3.44
CA MET A 235 6.96 23.49 2.71
C MET A 235 7.66 24.87 2.78
N ALA A 236 6.90 25.94 2.97
CA ALA A 236 7.44 27.29 3.21
C ALA A 236 7.92 27.49 4.68
N GLY A 237 7.73 26.50 5.56
CA GLY A 237 8.06 26.59 6.99
C GLY A 237 7.00 27.30 7.81
N GLU A 238 5.79 27.44 7.28
CA GLU A 238 4.65 28.01 8.01
C GLU A 238 3.96 26.91 8.84
N THR A 239 3.54 27.26 10.06
CA THR A 239 2.77 26.34 10.91
C THR A 239 1.34 26.29 10.38
N VAL A 240 0.91 25.11 9.96
CA VAL A 240 -0.48 24.85 9.53
C VAL A 240 -1.23 24.29 10.74
N TYR A 241 -2.27 25.01 11.17
CA TYR A 241 -3.16 24.63 12.27
C TYR A 241 -4.42 23.93 11.77
#